data_1913be88ec818e7ed424ffcc60d970ed
#
_entry.id   1913be88ec818e7ed424ffcc60d970ed
#
_cell.length_a   1.000
_cell.length_b   1.000
_cell.length_c   1.000
_cell.angle_alpha   90.00
_cell.angle_beta   90.00
_cell.angle_gamma   90.00
#
_symmetry.space_group_name_H-M   'P 1'
#
loop_
_entity.id
_entity.type
_entity.pdbx_description
1 polymer ?
#
loop_
_entity_poly.entity_id
_entity_poly.type
_entity_poly.pdbx_seq_one_letter_code
_entity_poly.pdbx_strand_id
1 'polypeptide(L)'
;MIESIEAALFPIVCKINEYLSNYILVFLLLGIGFWYSIKTRFVQIRCFKEGWNSVFGNLSLRGKKHDSGMSSFQALATAIAAQVGTGNIVGASGAILTGGPGAIFWKWLIAFFGMATIYAEATLAQETRIVEKDGNVKGGPVYYITTAFKGGFGKFLAGFFAIAITLALGFFGCMVQSNSIGSTMQTAFGVPSWIVGLVLVAICGFIFIGGVQRLASVTEKVVPIMAAIFLLGGLIVLIARIKYVPATFGMIFKYAFAPQAIIGGGFGYAIKTAISQGAKRGLFSNEAGMGSTPHAHALANVKCPHDQGVVAMIGVFIDTFVVLTLNALVIISTLYTEGGPLHECGAAAASTTLGKANLAQTAFGVVFGETAGNMFVAVCLFFFAFSTILGWNLFGKINVAYLFGKKSVIVYTILALIFIFLGTMMANDLVWELSDMFNNLMVIPNVIALFALTNLVVKHADDPSRIPGKK
;
A
#
# COMPACT_ATOMS: atom_id res chain seq x y z
N MET A 1 -0.04 -13.60 -29.80
CA MET A 1 1.10 -13.97 -28.90
C MET A 1 0.90 -13.47 -27.48
N ILE A 2 0.60 -12.17 -27.22
CA ILE A 2 0.32 -11.66 -25.85
C ILE A 2 -0.92 -12.35 -25.26
N GLU A 3 -2.03 -12.39 -25.99
CA GLU A 3 -3.28 -13.05 -25.58
C GLU A 3 -3.09 -14.55 -25.29
N SER A 4 -2.24 -15.23 -26.08
CA SER A 4 -1.95 -16.67 -25.86
C SER A 4 -1.13 -16.89 -24.58
N ILE A 5 -0.20 -15.98 -24.27
CA ILE A 5 0.60 -16.02 -23.03
C ILE A 5 -0.31 -15.70 -21.83
N GLU A 6 -1.18 -14.73 -21.96
CA GLU A 6 -2.16 -14.35 -20.93
C GLU A 6 -3.11 -15.53 -20.64
N ALA A 7 -3.70 -16.15 -21.66
CA ALA A 7 -4.60 -17.29 -21.51
C ALA A 7 -3.91 -18.51 -20.84
N ALA A 8 -2.61 -18.69 -21.07
CA ALA A 8 -1.85 -19.79 -20.46
C ALA A 8 -1.43 -19.51 -19.01
N LEU A 9 -1.00 -18.28 -18.73
CA LEU A 9 -0.46 -17.92 -17.40
C LEU A 9 -1.55 -17.57 -16.39
N PHE A 10 -2.61 -16.90 -16.80
CA PHE A 10 -3.64 -16.39 -15.92
C PHE A 10 -4.26 -17.46 -15.00
N PRO A 11 -4.69 -18.64 -15.48
CA PRO A 11 -5.25 -19.68 -14.61
C PRO A 11 -4.24 -20.21 -13.59
N ILE A 12 -2.97 -20.31 -13.97
CA ILE A 12 -1.90 -20.81 -13.10
C ILE A 12 -1.64 -19.81 -11.97
N VAL A 13 -1.50 -18.54 -12.32
CA VAL A 13 -1.25 -17.46 -11.35
C VAL A 13 -2.43 -17.29 -10.39
N CYS A 14 -3.66 -17.33 -10.90
CA CYS A 14 -4.86 -17.29 -10.07
C CYS A 14 -4.91 -18.44 -9.06
N LYS A 15 -4.58 -19.66 -9.49
CA LYS A 15 -4.55 -20.83 -8.61
C LYS A 15 -3.49 -20.71 -7.52
N ILE A 16 -2.28 -20.23 -7.87
CA ILE A 16 -1.22 -19.96 -6.89
C ILE A 16 -1.69 -18.92 -5.89
N ASN A 17 -2.28 -17.81 -6.36
CA ASN A 17 -2.78 -16.74 -5.51
C ASN A 17 -3.93 -17.18 -4.61
N GLU A 18 -4.78 -18.09 -5.06
CA GLU A 18 -5.84 -18.65 -4.23
C GLU A 18 -5.27 -19.28 -2.95
N TYR A 19 -4.21 -20.07 -3.06
CA TYR A 19 -3.57 -20.68 -1.89
C TYR A 19 -2.78 -19.65 -1.07
N LEU A 20 -1.98 -18.81 -1.73
CA LEU A 20 -1.15 -17.83 -1.04
C LEU A 20 -1.99 -16.80 -0.30
N SER A 21 -3.00 -16.21 -0.95
CA SER A 21 -3.80 -15.13 -0.36
C SER A 21 -4.80 -15.63 0.69
N ASN A 22 -5.49 -16.76 0.42
CA ASN A 22 -6.59 -17.21 1.29
C ASN A 22 -6.13 -17.93 2.55
N TYR A 23 -4.93 -18.52 2.51
CA TYR A 23 -4.44 -19.33 3.65
C TYR A 23 -3.15 -18.75 4.22
N ILE A 24 -2.11 -18.58 3.41
CA ILE A 24 -0.78 -18.20 3.91
C ILE A 24 -0.75 -16.74 4.36
N LEU A 25 -1.16 -15.83 3.49
CA LEU A 25 -1.08 -14.38 3.74
C LEU A 25 -1.90 -13.94 4.93
N VAL A 26 -3.17 -14.36 5.01
CA VAL A 26 -4.06 -13.96 6.09
C VAL A 26 -3.49 -14.38 7.44
N PHE A 27 -3.05 -15.65 7.56
CA PHE A 27 -2.48 -16.16 8.81
C PHE A 27 -1.15 -15.50 9.16
N LEU A 28 -0.28 -15.27 8.18
CA LEU A 28 1.00 -14.61 8.43
C LEU A 28 0.82 -13.17 8.89
N LEU A 29 -0.03 -12.39 8.22
CA LEU A 29 -0.22 -10.98 8.55
C LEU A 29 -0.94 -10.78 9.88
N LEU A 30 -2.03 -11.50 10.11
CA LEU A 30 -2.72 -11.44 11.40
C LEU A 30 -1.85 -12.01 12.52
N GLY A 31 -1.16 -13.11 12.24
CA GLY A 31 -0.28 -13.77 13.21
C GLY A 31 0.87 -12.88 13.65
N ILE A 32 1.62 -12.28 12.72
CA ILE A 32 2.74 -11.40 13.05
C ILE A 32 2.26 -10.10 13.70
N GLY A 33 1.16 -9.53 13.21
CA GLY A 33 0.60 -8.30 13.77
C GLY A 33 0.06 -8.49 15.19
N PHE A 34 -0.62 -9.60 15.45
CA PHE A 34 -1.07 -9.99 16.78
C PHE A 34 0.12 -10.27 17.70
N TRP A 35 1.13 -11.00 17.21
CA TRP A 35 2.36 -11.29 17.93
C TRP A 35 3.06 -10.01 18.41
N TYR A 36 3.28 -9.08 17.49
CA TYR A 36 3.93 -7.82 17.86
C TYR A 36 3.05 -6.93 18.73
N SER A 37 1.74 -6.92 18.53
CA SER A 37 0.82 -6.19 19.41
C SER A 37 0.97 -6.65 20.86
N ILE A 38 1.03 -7.96 21.11
CA ILE A 38 1.24 -8.51 22.47
C ILE A 38 2.67 -8.23 22.96
N LYS A 39 3.67 -8.56 22.15
CA LYS A 39 5.09 -8.45 22.57
C LYS A 39 5.54 -7.03 22.85
N THR A 40 4.97 -6.04 22.13
CA THR A 40 5.24 -4.61 22.36
C THR A 40 4.22 -3.94 23.26
N ARG A 41 3.34 -4.72 23.92
CA ARG A 41 2.26 -4.22 24.79
C ARG A 41 1.38 -3.21 24.10
N PHE A 42 0.89 -3.56 22.90
CA PHE A 42 0.06 -2.71 22.05
C PHE A 42 0.70 -1.34 21.76
N VAL A 43 1.91 -1.36 21.20
CA VAL A 43 2.65 -0.14 20.83
C VAL A 43 1.80 0.82 19.98
N GLN A 44 0.93 0.28 19.12
CA GLN A 44 0.02 1.04 18.27
C GLN A 44 -1.04 1.84 19.05
N ILE A 45 -1.30 1.50 20.30
CA ILE A 45 -2.15 2.28 21.21
C ILE A 45 -1.28 3.14 22.12
N ARG A 46 -0.32 2.52 22.78
CA ARG A 46 0.53 3.13 23.80
C ARG A 46 1.36 4.30 23.28
N CYS A 47 1.94 4.15 22.09
CA CYS A 47 2.81 5.14 21.46
C CYS A 47 2.10 5.93 20.32
N PHE A 48 0.78 5.78 20.15
CA PHE A 48 0.04 6.49 19.09
C PHE A 48 0.20 8.00 19.18
N LYS A 49 0.02 8.57 20.38
CA LYS A 49 0.16 10.02 20.61
C LYS A 49 1.57 10.52 20.32
N GLU A 50 2.58 9.73 20.65
CA GLU A 50 3.98 10.05 20.35
C GLU A 50 4.22 10.09 18.84
N GLY A 51 3.78 9.06 18.10
CA GLY A 51 3.85 9.02 16.65
C GLY A 51 3.10 10.18 16.00
N TRP A 52 1.88 10.47 16.48
CA TRP A 52 1.07 11.58 15.99
C TRP A 52 1.78 12.93 16.17
N ASN A 53 2.33 13.18 17.34
CA ASN A 53 3.08 14.40 17.63
C ASN A 53 4.38 14.48 16.81
N SER A 54 5.03 13.35 16.54
CA SER A 54 6.24 13.30 15.71
C SER A 54 5.95 13.68 14.26
N VAL A 55 4.77 13.31 13.74
CA VAL A 55 4.33 13.63 12.37
C VAL A 55 3.77 15.05 12.27
N PHE A 56 2.87 15.42 13.15
CA PHE A 56 2.08 16.67 13.04
C PHE A 56 2.52 17.80 13.99
N GLY A 57 3.21 17.48 15.08
CA GLY A 57 3.62 18.47 16.10
C GLY A 57 4.78 19.38 15.66
N ASN A 58 5.58 18.94 14.69
CA ASN A 58 6.73 19.68 14.15
C ASN A 58 6.63 19.86 12.62
N LEU A 59 5.43 20.10 12.09
CA LEU A 59 5.20 20.34 10.67
C LEU A 59 5.94 21.59 10.20
N SER A 60 7.23 21.43 9.92
CA SER A 60 7.99 22.34 9.08
C SER A 60 7.86 21.85 7.63
N LEU A 61 7.03 22.52 6.85
CA LEU A 61 6.89 22.31 5.40
C LEU A 61 8.19 22.59 4.62
N ARG A 62 9.24 23.01 5.31
CA ARG A 62 10.60 23.18 4.79
C ARG A 62 11.51 22.18 5.48
N GLY A 63 11.71 21.02 4.85
CA GLY A 63 12.71 20.04 5.29
C GLY A 63 14.09 20.68 5.38
N LYS A 64 14.78 20.55 6.53
CA LYS A 64 16.20 20.90 6.60
C LYS A 64 16.96 19.95 5.68
N LYS A 65 17.80 20.49 4.80
CA LYS A 65 18.75 19.69 4.02
C LYS A 65 19.64 18.95 5.02
N HIS A 66 19.67 17.63 4.93
CA HIS A 66 20.61 16.79 5.64
C HIS A 66 21.69 16.32 4.66
N ASP A 67 22.93 16.26 5.12
CA ASP A 67 24.09 15.84 4.30
C ASP A 67 24.02 14.34 3.94
N SER A 68 23.18 13.56 4.63
CA SER A 68 22.99 12.12 4.36
C SER A 68 21.54 11.68 4.63
N GLY A 69 21.00 10.81 3.76
CA GLY A 69 19.67 10.24 3.91
C GLY A 69 18.54 11.23 3.65
N MET A 70 17.42 11.00 4.33
CA MET A 70 16.19 11.81 4.28
C MET A 70 15.83 12.32 5.68
N SER A 71 15.05 13.40 5.77
CA SER A 71 14.38 13.73 7.04
C SER A 71 13.34 12.65 7.38
N SER A 72 12.96 12.55 8.68
CA SER A 72 11.91 11.60 9.09
C SER A 72 10.59 11.87 8.35
N PHE A 73 10.26 13.14 8.11
CA PHE A 73 9.07 13.51 7.32
C PHE A 73 9.20 13.12 5.84
N GLN A 74 10.36 13.31 5.20
CA GLN A 74 10.60 12.86 3.83
C GLN A 74 10.51 11.34 3.70
N ALA A 75 11.06 10.61 4.67
CA ALA A 75 10.96 9.15 4.68
C ALA A 75 9.51 8.67 4.88
N LEU A 76 8.75 9.33 5.77
CA LEU A 76 7.32 9.06 5.93
C LEU A 76 6.54 9.42 4.66
N ALA A 77 6.78 10.60 4.06
CA ALA A 77 6.12 10.99 2.82
C ALA A 77 6.44 10.01 1.67
N THR A 78 7.67 9.49 1.60
CA THR A 78 8.04 8.47 0.62
C THR A 78 7.36 7.13 0.90
N ALA A 79 7.21 6.75 2.17
CA ALA A 79 6.47 5.55 2.57
C ALA A 79 4.96 5.71 2.28
N ILE A 80 4.35 6.85 2.65
CA ILE A 80 2.94 7.15 2.32
C ILE A 80 2.74 7.23 0.79
N ALA A 81 3.70 7.77 0.03
CA ALA A 81 3.64 7.77 -1.42
C ALA A 81 3.55 6.35 -1.99
N ALA A 82 4.26 5.40 -1.40
CA ALA A 82 4.18 3.99 -1.77
C ALA A 82 2.84 3.35 -1.35
N GLN A 83 2.37 3.63 -0.13
CA GLN A 83 1.14 3.07 0.44
C GLN A 83 -0.13 3.62 -0.21
N VAL A 84 -0.28 4.95 -0.27
CA VAL A 84 -1.49 5.61 -0.77
C VAL A 84 -1.47 5.67 -2.30
N GLY A 85 -1.95 4.61 -2.92
CA GLY A 85 -1.97 4.42 -4.37
C GLY A 85 -3.30 3.91 -4.90
N THR A 86 -3.24 3.11 -5.96
CA THR A 86 -4.44 2.45 -6.52
C THR A 86 -5.12 1.54 -5.48
N GLY A 87 -4.39 1.05 -4.49
CA GLY A 87 -4.91 0.21 -3.40
C GLY A 87 -6.06 0.84 -2.62
N ASN A 88 -5.98 2.16 -2.39
CA ASN A 88 -6.98 2.93 -1.63
C ASN A 88 -8.25 3.23 -2.42
N ILE A 89 -8.15 3.37 -3.74
CA ILE A 89 -9.29 3.68 -4.63
C ILE A 89 -9.75 2.42 -5.34
N VAL A 90 -8.97 1.89 -6.26
CA VAL A 90 -9.33 0.73 -7.09
C VAL A 90 -9.33 -0.57 -6.28
N GLY A 91 -8.33 -0.76 -5.41
CA GLY A 91 -8.25 -1.93 -4.53
C GLY A 91 -9.38 -1.99 -3.48
N ALA A 92 -9.78 -0.84 -2.91
CA ALA A 92 -10.94 -0.76 -2.03
C ALA A 92 -12.24 -1.03 -2.78
N SER A 93 -12.40 -0.46 -3.99
CA SER A 93 -13.52 -0.74 -4.89
C SER A 93 -13.65 -2.23 -5.19
N GLY A 94 -12.55 -2.88 -5.56
CA GLY A 94 -12.51 -4.32 -5.82
C GLY A 94 -12.85 -5.17 -4.60
N ALA A 95 -12.39 -4.78 -3.40
CA ALA A 95 -12.74 -5.47 -2.16
C ALA A 95 -14.24 -5.36 -1.85
N ILE A 96 -14.83 -4.18 -2.04
CA ILE A 96 -16.25 -3.96 -1.81
C ILE A 96 -17.10 -4.73 -2.84
N LEU A 97 -16.72 -4.71 -4.13
CA LEU A 97 -17.45 -5.44 -5.18
C LEU A 97 -17.42 -6.95 -4.97
N THR A 98 -16.28 -7.52 -4.55
CA THR A 98 -16.11 -8.97 -4.42
C THR A 98 -16.46 -9.50 -3.04
N GLY A 99 -16.07 -8.77 -1.98
CA GLY A 99 -16.25 -9.18 -0.60
C GLY A 99 -17.41 -8.48 0.12
N GLY A 100 -18.09 -7.54 -0.56
CA GLY A 100 -19.13 -6.70 0.03
C GLY A 100 -18.59 -5.61 0.96
N PRO A 101 -19.47 -4.74 1.50
CA PRO A 101 -19.09 -3.69 2.46
C PRO A 101 -18.33 -4.22 3.69
N GLY A 102 -18.58 -5.46 4.11
CA GLY A 102 -17.90 -6.11 5.23
C GLY A 102 -16.40 -6.32 5.07
N ALA A 103 -15.88 -6.35 3.83
CA ALA A 103 -14.45 -6.43 3.57
C ALA A 103 -13.67 -5.24 4.17
N ILE A 104 -14.33 -4.10 4.35
CA ILE A 104 -13.72 -2.90 4.97
C ILE A 104 -13.43 -3.12 6.45
N PHE A 105 -14.33 -3.78 7.20
CA PHE A 105 -14.07 -4.14 8.59
C PHE A 105 -12.78 -5.00 8.72
N TRP A 106 -12.62 -5.99 7.85
CA TRP A 106 -11.43 -6.85 7.87
C TRP A 106 -10.15 -6.09 7.49
N LYS A 107 -10.25 -5.08 6.60
CA LYS A 107 -9.13 -4.17 6.33
C LYS A 107 -8.75 -3.36 7.56
N TRP A 108 -9.70 -2.84 8.31
CA TRP A 108 -9.43 -2.11 9.56
C TRP A 108 -8.74 -3.00 10.59
N LEU A 109 -9.23 -4.24 10.75
CA LEU A 109 -8.65 -5.18 11.72
C LEU A 109 -7.19 -5.51 11.36
N ILE A 110 -6.94 -5.81 10.09
CA ILE A 110 -5.58 -6.12 9.61
C ILE A 110 -4.67 -4.89 9.73
N ALA A 111 -5.16 -3.70 9.41
CA ALA A 111 -4.38 -2.47 9.56
C ALA A 111 -4.08 -2.16 11.04
N PHE A 112 -5.02 -2.38 11.95
CA PHE A 112 -4.78 -2.19 13.39
C PHE A 112 -3.63 -3.07 13.90
N PHE A 113 -3.61 -4.34 13.55
CA PHE A 113 -2.50 -5.23 13.86
C PHE A 113 -1.26 -4.91 13.01
N GLY A 114 -1.45 -4.50 11.75
CA GLY A 114 -0.41 -4.06 10.84
C GLY A 114 0.39 -2.85 11.35
N MET A 115 -0.23 -1.96 12.13
CA MET A 115 0.49 -0.86 12.78
C MET A 115 1.61 -1.33 13.71
N ALA A 116 1.42 -2.44 14.45
CA ALA A 116 2.48 -3.03 15.26
C ALA A 116 3.54 -3.71 14.40
N THR A 117 3.14 -4.30 13.27
CA THR A 117 4.06 -4.93 12.32
C THR A 117 4.95 -3.88 11.66
N ILE A 118 4.39 -2.79 11.14
CA ILE A 118 5.17 -1.74 10.47
C ILE A 118 6.10 -1.01 11.46
N TYR A 119 5.69 -0.88 12.73
CA TYR A 119 6.56 -0.40 13.80
C TYR A 119 7.82 -1.28 13.89
N ALA A 120 7.64 -2.61 13.92
CA ALA A 120 8.73 -3.55 13.98
C ALA A 120 9.63 -3.47 12.74
N GLU A 121 9.04 -3.43 11.56
CA GLU A 121 9.75 -3.33 10.29
C GLU A 121 10.60 -2.06 10.21
N ALA A 122 10.02 -0.90 10.53
CA ALA A 122 10.73 0.38 10.48
C ALA A 122 11.84 0.48 11.55
N THR A 123 11.58 -0.05 12.75
CA THR A 123 12.56 -0.13 13.83
C THR A 123 13.75 -1.00 13.42
N LEU A 124 13.50 -2.19 12.86
CA LEU A 124 14.56 -3.09 12.38
C LEU A 124 15.32 -2.50 11.19
N ALA A 125 14.63 -1.81 10.28
CA ALA A 125 15.27 -1.15 9.15
C ALA A 125 16.25 -0.07 9.59
N GLN A 126 15.91 0.68 10.63
CA GLN A 126 16.80 1.67 11.24
C GLN A 126 17.97 1.03 12.00
N GLU A 127 17.71 -0.03 12.78
CA GLU A 127 18.72 -0.72 13.58
C GLU A 127 19.77 -1.42 12.71
N THR A 128 19.38 -1.96 11.57
CA THR A 128 20.25 -2.79 10.70
C THR A 128 20.78 -2.05 9.48
N ARG A 129 20.48 -0.76 9.32
CA ARG A 129 20.99 0.03 8.20
C ARG A 129 22.48 0.23 8.26
N ILE A 130 23.08 0.36 7.09
CA ILE A 130 24.51 0.65 6.92
C ILE A 130 24.65 2.04 6.34
N VAL A 131 25.38 2.91 7.04
CA VAL A 131 25.75 4.23 6.54
C VAL A 131 27.17 4.12 5.96
N GLU A 132 27.32 4.31 4.64
CA GLU A 132 28.60 4.28 3.95
C GLU A 132 29.40 5.56 4.24
N LYS A 133 30.70 5.53 3.99
CA LYS A 133 31.59 6.69 4.22
C LYS A 133 31.23 7.91 3.37
N ASP A 134 30.60 7.70 2.23
CA ASP A 134 30.11 8.74 1.32
C ASP A 134 28.73 9.31 1.73
N GLY A 135 28.21 8.92 2.90
CA GLY A 135 26.90 9.32 3.41
C GLY A 135 25.72 8.56 2.80
N ASN A 136 25.93 7.62 1.88
CA ASN A 136 24.85 6.79 1.34
C ASN A 136 24.34 5.82 2.40
N VAL A 137 23.03 5.71 2.50
CA VAL A 137 22.37 4.79 3.43
C VAL A 137 21.89 3.56 2.67
N LYS A 138 22.24 2.39 3.17
CA LYS A 138 21.74 1.09 2.71
C LYS A 138 20.91 0.46 3.82
N GLY A 139 19.69 0.07 3.53
CA GLY A 139 18.80 -0.53 4.52
C GLY A 139 17.58 -1.15 3.87
N GLY A 140 16.75 -1.77 4.70
CA GLY A 140 15.56 -2.51 4.30
C GLY A 140 15.64 -3.99 4.67
N PRO A 141 14.66 -4.80 4.28
CA PRO A 141 14.52 -6.18 4.74
C PRO A 141 15.73 -7.07 4.50
N VAL A 142 16.41 -6.95 3.38
CA VAL A 142 17.60 -7.77 3.09
C VAL A 142 18.66 -7.68 4.17
N TYR A 143 18.77 -6.53 4.84
CA TYR A 143 19.76 -6.30 5.90
C TYR A 143 19.31 -6.93 7.22
N TYR A 144 18.06 -6.78 7.65
CA TYR A 144 17.62 -7.44 8.86
C TYR A 144 17.38 -8.95 8.65
N ILE A 145 17.04 -9.44 7.45
CA ILE A 145 17.00 -10.87 7.14
C ILE A 145 18.40 -11.49 7.32
N THR A 146 19.46 -10.86 6.79
CA THR A 146 20.83 -11.33 6.96
C THR A 146 21.37 -11.13 8.38
N THR A 147 20.79 -10.24 9.15
CA THR A 147 21.05 -10.09 10.59
C THR A 147 20.39 -11.21 11.40
N ALA A 148 19.15 -11.57 11.07
CA ALA A 148 18.41 -12.66 11.70
C ALA A 148 19.04 -14.04 11.43
N PHE A 149 19.45 -14.26 10.18
CA PHE A 149 19.98 -15.54 9.70
C PHE A 149 21.34 -15.34 9.03
N LYS A 150 22.39 -15.79 9.69
CA LYS A 150 23.75 -15.72 9.13
C LYS A 150 24.02 -16.89 8.19
N GLY A 151 25.02 -16.72 7.31
CA GLY A 151 25.46 -17.78 6.40
C GLY A 151 24.61 -17.93 5.14
N GLY A 152 24.61 -19.13 4.54
CA GLY A 152 23.96 -19.40 3.25
C GLY A 152 22.45 -19.22 3.27
N PHE A 153 21.79 -19.64 4.34
CA PHE A 153 20.33 -19.55 4.49
C PHE A 153 19.84 -18.09 4.53
N GLY A 154 20.51 -17.23 5.30
CA GLY A 154 20.16 -15.82 5.34
C GLY A 154 20.36 -15.11 4.00
N LYS A 155 21.44 -15.44 3.27
CA LYS A 155 21.70 -14.93 1.93
C LYS A 155 20.63 -15.41 0.93
N PHE A 156 20.21 -16.66 1.02
CA PHE A 156 19.12 -17.20 0.19
C PHE A 156 17.80 -16.47 0.44
N LEU A 157 17.38 -16.34 1.70
CA LEU A 157 16.13 -15.63 2.05
C LEU A 157 16.17 -14.16 1.62
N ALA A 158 17.29 -13.47 1.84
CA ALA A 158 17.46 -12.08 1.43
C ALA A 158 17.45 -11.93 -0.10
N GLY A 159 18.09 -12.84 -0.83
CA GLY A 159 18.07 -12.90 -2.29
C GLY A 159 16.66 -13.16 -2.83
N PHE A 160 15.95 -14.13 -2.25
CA PHE A 160 14.56 -14.42 -2.60
C PHE A 160 13.65 -13.22 -2.38
N PHE A 161 13.75 -12.56 -1.21
CA PHE A 161 13.02 -11.33 -0.93
C PHE A 161 13.33 -10.25 -1.96
N ALA A 162 14.62 -10.01 -2.27
CA ALA A 162 15.05 -8.97 -3.19
C ALA A 162 14.54 -9.19 -4.62
N ILE A 163 14.49 -10.44 -5.10
CA ILE A 163 13.89 -10.79 -6.39
C ILE A 163 12.38 -10.58 -6.34
N ALA A 164 11.71 -11.10 -5.30
CA ALA A 164 10.26 -10.99 -5.17
C ALA A 164 9.79 -9.53 -5.15
N ILE A 165 10.40 -8.66 -4.34
CA ILE A 165 10.02 -7.23 -4.28
C ILE A 165 10.33 -6.48 -5.58
N THR A 166 11.41 -6.82 -6.27
CA THR A 166 11.74 -6.20 -7.56
C THR A 166 10.67 -6.53 -8.60
N LEU A 167 10.21 -7.79 -8.66
CA LEU A 167 9.13 -8.21 -9.55
C LEU A 167 7.79 -7.65 -9.10
N ALA A 168 7.46 -7.77 -7.79
CA ALA A 168 6.20 -7.33 -7.22
C ALA A 168 5.95 -5.83 -7.42
N LEU A 169 6.87 -5.00 -6.95
CA LEU A 169 6.69 -3.55 -6.90
C LEU A 169 7.42 -2.83 -8.02
N GLY A 170 8.68 -3.23 -8.29
CA GLY A 170 9.51 -2.58 -9.29
C GLY A 170 8.98 -2.70 -10.72
N PHE A 171 8.32 -3.81 -11.04
CA PHE A 171 7.78 -4.07 -12.38
C PHE A 171 6.25 -4.20 -12.37
N PHE A 172 5.68 -5.30 -11.91
CA PHE A 172 4.24 -5.57 -12.02
C PHE A 172 3.39 -4.58 -11.23
N GLY A 173 3.82 -4.20 -10.03
CA GLY A 173 3.13 -3.18 -9.25
C GLY A 173 3.10 -1.82 -9.95
N CYS A 174 4.22 -1.39 -10.52
CA CYS A 174 4.25 -0.16 -11.32
C CYS A 174 3.33 -0.25 -12.56
N MET A 175 3.18 -1.44 -13.18
CA MET A 175 2.21 -1.66 -14.25
C MET A 175 0.77 -1.50 -13.77
N VAL A 176 0.42 -2.03 -12.58
CA VAL A 176 -0.91 -1.86 -11.97
C VAL A 176 -1.22 -0.37 -11.77
N GLN A 177 -0.25 0.39 -11.26
CA GLN A 177 -0.43 1.82 -11.04
C GLN A 177 -0.63 2.57 -12.38
N SER A 178 0.24 2.35 -13.35
CA SER A 178 0.18 3.01 -14.66
C SER A 178 -1.08 2.60 -15.45
N ASN A 179 -1.50 1.34 -15.37
CA ASN A 179 -2.75 0.85 -15.97
C ASN A 179 -3.97 1.60 -15.40
N SER A 180 -4.04 1.73 -14.09
CA SER A 180 -5.14 2.44 -13.44
C SER A 180 -5.18 3.93 -13.82
N ILE A 181 -4.01 4.59 -13.94
CA ILE A 181 -3.93 5.97 -14.46
C ILE A 181 -4.44 6.02 -15.90
N GLY A 182 -3.93 5.16 -16.79
CA GLY A 182 -4.33 5.12 -18.21
C GLY A 182 -5.84 4.94 -18.38
N SER A 183 -6.41 3.94 -17.70
CA SER A 183 -7.84 3.62 -17.76
C SER A 183 -8.73 4.77 -17.26
N THR A 184 -8.41 5.37 -16.11
CA THR A 184 -9.24 6.45 -15.54
C THR A 184 -9.10 7.77 -16.30
N MET A 185 -7.92 8.07 -16.85
CA MET A 185 -7.71 9.22 -17.73
C MET A 185 -8.44 9.07 -19.06
N GLN A 186 -8.49 7.87 -19.61
CA GLN A 186 -9.28 7.58 -20.81
C GLN A 186 -10.78 7.77 -20.53
N THR A 187 -11.29 7.26 -19.41
CA THR A 187 -12.69 7.42 -19.01
C THR A 187 -13.06 8.88 -18.77
N ALA A 188 -12.19 9.65 -18.10
CA ALA A 188 -12.51 11.02 -17.69
C ALA A 188 -12.29 12.07 -18.78
N PHE A 189 -11.26 11.93 -19.59
CA PHE A 189 -10.78 12.96 -20.52
C PHE A 189 -10.74 12.48 -21.98
N GLY A 190 -11.02 11.22 -22.26
CA GLY A 190 -10.92 10.64 -23.60
C GLY A 190 -9.47 10.51 -24.11
N VAL A 191 -8.47 10.70 -23.25
CA VAL A 191 -7.05 10.62 -23.64
C VAL A 191 -6.64 9.16 -23.82
N PRO A 192 -6.11 8.76 -25.00
CA PRO A 192 -5.64 7.40 -25.22
C PRO A 192 -4.58 6.98 -24.22
N SER A 193 -4.68 5.76 -23.66
CA SER A 193 -3.81 5.27 -22.59
C SER A 193 -2.31 5.28 -22.97
N TRP A 194 -1.96 5.07 -24.25
CA TRP A 194 -0.57 5.13 -24.70
C TRP A 194 0.03 6.54 -24.60
N ILE A 195 -0.77 7.62 -24.82
CA ILE A 195 -0.32 9.01 -24.61
C ILE A 195 -0.04 9.25 -23.14
N VAL A 196 -0.95 8.80 -22.26
CA VAL A 196 -0.76 8.86 -20.82
C VAL A 196 0.53 8.11 -20.42
N GLY A 197 0.78 6.95 -21.02
CA GLY A 197 1.99 6.16 -20.82
C GLY A 197 3.27 6.91 -21.17
N LEU A 198 3.31 7.59 -22.32
CA LEU A 198 4.45 8.42 -22.74
C LEU A 198 4.73 9.57 -21.77
N VAL A 199 3.69 10.26 -21.33
CA VAL A 199 3.81 11.35 -20.33
C VAL A 199 4.34 10.83 -19.02
N LEU A 200 3.81 9.69 -18.52
CA LEU A 200 4.29 9.05 -17.30
C LEU A 200 5.76 8.66 -17.39
N VAL A 201 6.17 8.03 -18.49
CA VAL A 201 7.57 7.62 -18.70
C VAL A 201 8.50 8.83 -18.71
N ALA A 202 8.12 9.93 -19.38
CA ALA A 202 8.92 11.14 -19.42
C ALA A 202 9.11 11.76 -18.01
N ILE A 203 8.03 11.88 -17.23
CA ILE A 203 8.05 12.44 -15.89
C ILE A 203 8.82 11.51 -14.92
N CYS A 204 8.50 10.21 -14.93
CA CYS A 204 9.18 9.22 -14.10
C CYS A 204 10.67 9.13 -14.42
N GLY A 205 11.04 9.10 -15.71
CA GLY A 205 12.42 9.06 -16.15
C GLY A 205 13.23 10.26 -15.66
N PHE A 206 12.66 11.46 -15.76
CA PHE A 206 13.27 12.67 -15.22
C PHE A 206 13.52 12.58 -13.71
N ILE A 207 12.57 12.03 -12.95
CA ILE A 207 12.70 11.89 -11.49
C ILE A 207 13.72 10.79 -11.13
N PHE A 208 13.64 9.63 -11.80
CA PHE A 208 14.51 8.48 -11.52
C PHE A 208 15.99 8.78 -11.75
N ILE A 209 16.33 9.55 -12.79
CA ILE A 209 17.70 10.00 -13.07
C ILE A 209 18.22 10.91 -11.95
N GLY A 210 17.34 11.70 -11.31
CA GLY A 210 17.71 12.60 -10.21
C GLY A 210 17.97 11.91 -8.87
N GLY A 211 17.80 10.59 -8.81
CA GLY A 211 18.10 9.78 -7.62
C GLY A 211 17.16 10.01 -6.44
N VAL A 212 17.61 9.52 -5.27
CA VAL A 212 16.81 9.48 -4.03
C VAL A 212 16.41 10.88 -3.55
N GLN A 213 17.30 11.87 -3.69
CA GLN A 213 17.05 13.25 -3.24
C GLN A 213 15.92 13.92 -4.03
N ARG A 214 15.90 13.75 -5.36
CA ARG A 214 14.84 14.30 -6.21
C ARG A 214 13.52 13.61 -5.93
N LEU A 215 13.53 12.29 -5.79
CA LEU A 215 12.34 11.51 -5.43
C LEU A 215 11.76 11.99 -4.10
N ALA A 216 12.58 12.11 -3.05
CA ALA A 216 12.14 12.59 -1.74
C ALA A 216 11.54 14.01 -1.79
N SER A 217 12.16 14.91 -2.57
CA SER A 217 11.66 16.28 -2.75
C SER A 217 10.32 16.34 -3.48
N VAL A 218 10.06 15.40 -4.40
CA VAL A 218 8.76 15.29 -5.11
C VAL A 218 7.71 14.71 -4.19
N THR A 219 7.99 13.58 -3.53
CA THR A 219 7.02 12.92 -2.65
C THR A 219 6.62 13.79 -1.45
N GLU A 220 7.56 14.51 -0.86
CA GLU A 220 7.30 15.45 0.25
C GLU A 220 6.24 16.52 -0.10
N LYS A 221 6.18 16.94 -1.37
CA LYS A 221 5.21 17.94 -1.86
C LYS A 221 3.92 17.30 -2.38
N VAL A 222 4.04 16.24 -3.15
CA VAL A 222 2.89 15.58 -3.81
C VAL A 222 1.97 14.94 -2.79
N VAL A 223 2.53 14.26 -1.77
CA VAL A 223 1.72 13.50 -0.79
C VAL A 223 0.74 14.38 0.00
N PRO A 224 1.11 15.51 0.60
CA PRO A 224 0.15 16.38 1.28
C PRO A 224 -0.90 16.97 0.35
N ILE A 225 -0.52 17.33 -0.88
CA ILE A 225 -1.44 17.92 -1.88
C ILE A 225 -2.47 16.88 -2.30
N MET A 226 -2.03 15.66 -2.67
CA MET A 226 -2.94 14.60 -3.10
C MET A 226 -3.92 14.20 -1.99
N ALA A 227 -3.41 14.10 -0.74
CA ALA A 227 -4.24 13.79 0.41
C ALA A 227 -5.28 14.90 0.66
N ALA A 228 -4.88 16.16 0.62
CA ALA A 228 -5.79 17.29 0.83
C ALA A 228 -6.91 17.33 -0.21
N ILE A 229 -6.59 17.19 -1.51
CA ILE A 229 -7.58 17.20 -2.59
C ILE A 229 -8.58 16.06 -2.38
N PHE A 230 -8.09 14.83 -2.14
CA PHE A 230 -8.95 13.65 -1.99
C PHE A 230 -9.81 13.73 -0.72
N LEU A 231 -9.24 14.14 0.41
CA LEU A 231 -9.98 14.27 1.67
C LEU A 231 -11.05 15.34 1.57
N LEU A 232 -10.76 16.50 0.98
CA LEU A 232 -11.76 17.57 0.79
C LEU A 232 -12.91 17.10 -0.12
N GLY A 233 -12.60 16.48 -1.26
CA GLY A 233 -13.64 15.97 -2.17
C GLY A 233 -14.49 14.87 -1.53
N GLY A 234 -13.87 13.92 -0.84
CA GLY A 234 -14.57 12.87 -0.13
C GLY A 234 -15.46 13.40 1.01
N LEU A 235 -14.98 14.39 1.77
CA LEU A 235 -15.77 15.04 2.82
C LEU A 235 -16.99 15.77 2.25
N ILE A 236 -16.86 16.45 1.11
CA ILE A 236 -18.02 17.09 0.42
C ILE A 236 -19.08 16.04 0.09
N VAL A 237 -18.67 14.89 -0.46
CA VAL A 237 -19.61 13.79 -0.76
C VAL A 237 -20.26 13.25 0.52
N LEU A 238 -19.48 13.01 1.60
CA LEU A 238 -20.05 12.52 2.85
C LEU A 238 -20.99 13.52 3.53
N ILE A 239 -20.72 14.83 3.44
CA ILE A 239 -21.62 15.87 3.95
C ILE A 239 -22.93 15.84 3.16
N ALA A 240 -22.85 15.76 1.82
CA ALA A 240 -24.04 15.65 0.97
C ALA A 240 -24.86 14.36 1.23
N ARG A 241 -24.18 13.30 1.67
CA ARG A 241 -24.78 11.98 1.95
C ARG A 241 -24.85 11.68 3.47
N ILE A 242 -24.82 12.69 4.33
CA ILE A 242 -24.67 12.54 5.79
C ILE A 242 -25.74 11.64 6.41
N LYS A 243 -26.98 11.68 5.93
CA LYS A 243 -28.08 10.84 6.41
C LYS A 243 -27.85 9.33 6.17
N TYR A 244 -27.00 8.97 5.21
CA TYR A 244 -26.71 7.56 4.87
C TYR A 244 -25.44 7.05 5.58
N VAL A 245 -24.63 7.91 6.18
CA VAL A 245 -23.37 7.53 6.85
C VAL A 245 -23.60 6.53 7.99
N PRO A 246 -24.62 6.67 8.89
CA PRO A 246 -24.88 5.67 9.92
C PRO A 246 -25.25 4.29 9.34
N ALA A 247 -26.08 4.26 8.29
CA ALA A 247 -26.44 3.03 7.60
C ALA A 247 -25.22 2.37 6.92
N THR A 248 -24.30 3.18 6.39
CA THR A 248 -23.03 2.72 5.80
C THR A 248 -22.18 1.99 6.83
N PHE A 249 -21.97 2.55 8.02
CA PHE A 249 -21.28 1.85 9.10
C PHE A 249 -22.02 0.58 9.50
N GLY A 250 -23.35 0.63 9.61
CA GLY A 250 -24.19 -0.54 9.88
C GLY A 250 -23.94 -1.66 8.85
N MET A 251 -23.85 -1.34 7.56
CA MET A 251 -23.55 -2.31 6.50
C MET A 251 -22.14 -2.90 6.64
N ILE A 252 -21.14 -2.07 6.93
CA ILE A 252 -19.76 -2.54 7.13
C ILE A 252 -19.69 -3.59 8.25
N PHE A 253 -20.26 -3.30 9.41
CA PHE A 253 -20.27 -4.25 10.54
C PHE A 253 -21.17 -5.46 10.29
N LYS A 254 -22.39 -5.26 9.78
CA LYS A 254 -23.33 -6.35 9.48
C LYS A 254 -22.73 -7.36 8.50
N TYR A 255 -22.23 -6.88 7.37
CA TYR A 255 -21.74 -7.77 6.33
C TYR A 255 -20.31 -8.31 6.58
N ALA A 256 -19.60 -7.82 7.60
CA ALA A 256 -18.37 -8.45 8.05
C ALA A 256 -18.58 -9.84 8.65
N PHE A 257 -19.73 -10.05 9.34
CA PHE A 257 -20.04 -11.28 10.08
C PHE A 257 -21.25 -12.02 9.53
N ALA A 258 -22.10 -11.35 8.77
CA ALA A 258 -23.28 -11.93 8.14
C ALA A 258 -23.41 -11.48 6.68
N PRO A 259 -22.41 -11.79 5.81
CA PRO A 259 -22.50 -11.45 4.40
C PRO A 259 -23.66 -12.24 3.77
N GLN A 260 -24.47 -11.57 2.96
CA GLN A 260 -25.46 -12.27 2.16
C GLN A 260 -24.74 -13.21 1.20
N ALA A 261 -25.19 -14.45 1.08
CA ALA A 261 -24.60 -15.41 0.18
C ALA A 261 -24.63 -14.86 -1.25
N ILE A 262 -23.47 -14.84 -1.91
CA ILE A 262 -23.39 -14.67 -3.36
C ILE A 262 -24.21 -15.81 -3.96
N ILE A 263 -25.01 -15.54 -4.99
CA ILE A 263 -25.87 -16.51 -5.65
C ILE A 263 -25.10 -17.83 -5.86
N GLY A 264 -25.49 -18.90 -5.12
CA GLY A 264 -24.88 -20.23 -5.20
C GLY A 264 -23.74 -20.55 -4.22
N GLY A 265 -23.29 -19.61 -3.37
CA GLY A 265 -22.27 -19.85 -2.34
C GLY A 265 -22.87 -19.93 -0.94
N GLY A 266 -22.37 -20.86 -0.09
CA GLY A 266 -22.78 -20.95 1.31
C GLY A 266 -22.24 -19.76 2.15
N PHE A 267 -22.85 -19.54 3.32
CA PHE A 267 -22.50 -18.49 4.29
C PHE A 267 -21.00 -18.43 4.63
N GLY A 268 -20.37 -19.61 4.82
CA GLY A 268 -18.94 -19.71 5.11
C GLY A 268 -18.04 -19.23 3.97
N TYR A 269 -18.45 -19.42 2.72
CA TYR A 269 -17.71 -18.93 1.55
C TYR A 269 -17.73 -17.41 1.47
N ALA A 270 -18.85 -16.78 1.75
CA ALA A 270 -18.98 -15.33 1.71
C ALA A 270 -18.15 -14.64 2.82
N ILE A 271 -18.11 -15.19 4.05
CA ILE A 271 -17.21 -14.70 5.12
C ILE A 271 -15.75 -14.87 4.71
N LYS A 272 -15.35 -16.05 4.23
CA LYS A 272 -13.98 -16.31 3.76
C LYS A 272 -13.57 -15.31 2.70
N THR A 273 -14.45 -15.01 1.75
CA THR A 273 -14.18 -14.05 0.68
C THR A 273 -14.00 -12.63 1.23
N ALA A 274 -14.85 -12.17 2.15
CA ALA A 274 -14.72 -10.86 2.79
C ALA A 274 -13.39 -10.72 3.54
N ILE A 275 -13.00 -11.74 4.31
CA ILE A 275 -11.72 -11.79 5.03
C ILE A 275 -10.54 -11.76 4.05
N SER A 276 -10.55 -12.63 3.04
CA SER A 276 -9.48 -12.76 2.07
C SER A 276 -9.30 -11.47 1.24
N GLN A 277 -10.39 -10.88 0.75
CA GLN A 277 -10.34 -9.61 0.03
C GLN A 277 -9.91 -8.45 0.93
N GLY A 278 -10.36 -8.45 2.17
CA GLY A 278 -9.90 -7.50 3.18
C GLY A 278 -8.39 -7.60 3.42
N ALA A 279 -7.85 -8.81 3.59
CA ALA A 279 -6.43 -9.06 3.80
C ALA A 279 -5.58 -8.72 2.56
N LYS A 280 -5.93 -9.30 1.40
CA LYS A 280 -5.20 -9.11 0.14
C LYS A 280 -5.13 -7.64 -0.26
N ARG A 281 -6.26 -6.94 -0.23
CA ARG A 281 -6.34 -5.52 -0.61
C ARG A 281 -5.92 -4.57 0.51
N GLY A 282 -5.95 -5.01 1.76
CA GLY A 282 -5.37 -4.30 2.90
C GLY A 282 -3.85 -4.25 2.80
N LEU A 283 -3.21 -5.40 2.60
CA LEU A 283 -1.76 -5.50 2.39
C LEU A 283 -1.29 -4.65 1.21
N PHE A 284 -1.97 -4.75 0.07
CA PHE A 284 -1.64 -3.98 -1.13
C PHE A 284 -1.75 -2.44 -0.92
N SER A 285 -2.57 -1.99 0.05
CA SER A 285 -2.70 -0.58 0.40
C SER A 285 -1.66 -0.15 1.42
N ASN A 286 -1.71 -0.66 2.64
CA ASN A 286 -0.88 -0.15 3.75
C ASN A 286 0.52 -0.77 3.87
N GLU A 287 0.81 -1.81 3.10
CA GLU A 287 2.11 -2.49 2.99
C GLU A 287 2.68 -3.06 4.31
N ALA A 288 1.93 -3.06 5.41
CA ALA A 288 2.41 -3.54 6.70
C ALA A 288 2.63 -5.06 6.72
N GLY A 289 3.84 -5.50 7.00
CA GLY A 289 4.26 -6.91 6.95
C GLY A 289 4.78 -7.34 5.58
N MET A 290 4.77 -6.45 4.59
CA MET A 290 5.24 -6.69 3.23
C MET A 290 6.75 -6.53 3.08
N GLY A 291 7.38 -5.73 3.96
CA GLY A 291 8.80 -5.43 3.89
C GLY A 291 9.17 -4.37 2.85
N SER A 292 8.22 -3.65 2.29
CA SER A 292 8.45 -2.65 1.25
C SER A 292 8.88 -1.29 1.82
N THR A 293 8.03 -0.67 2.63
CA THR A 293 8.27 0.66 3.24
C THR A 293 9.48 0.74 4.17
N PRO A 294 9.98 -0.35 4.82
CA PRO A 294 11.25 -0.33 5.53
C PRO A 294 12.42 0.23 4.74
N HIS A 295 12.40 0.15 3.39
CA HIS A 295 13.42 0.77 2.54
C HIS A 295 13.43 2.30 2.66
N ALA A 296 12.25 2.94 2.70
CA ALA A 296 12.14 4.37 2.93
C ALA A 296 12.49 4.75 4.38
N HIS A 297 11.98 3.99 5.33
CA HIS A 297 12.22 4.23 6.75
C HIS A 297 13.70 4.06 7.15
N ALA A 298 14.45 3.18 6.51
CA ALA A 298 15.89 3.03 6.72
C ALA A 298 16.68 4.30 6.35
N LEU A 299 16.20 5.07 5.37
CA LEU A 299 16.84 6.31 4.90
C LEU A 299 16.62 7.50 5.84
N ALA A 300 15.69 7.40 6.79
CA ALA A 300 15.37 8.47 7.72
C ALA A 300 16.53 8.78 8.67
N ASN A 301 16.82 10.06 8.85
CA ASN A 301 17.77 10.52 9.85
C ASN A 301 17.02 10.81 11.16
N VAL A 302 17.06 9.84 12.08
CA VAL A 302 16.42 9.90 13.40
C VAL A 302 17.42 9.57 14.50
N LYS A 303 17.12 10.00 15.72
CA LYS A 303 18.00 9.79 16.89
C LYS A 303 18.04 8.32 17.30
N CYS A 304 16.95 7.61 17.12
CA CYS A 304 16.83 6.22 17.51
C CYS A 304 15.81 5.46 16.63
N PRO A 305 15.94 4.13 16.50
CA PRO A 305 15.04 3.29 15.69
C PRO A 305 13.57 3.41 16.07
N HIS A 306 13.25 3.54 17.35
CA HIS A 306 11.89 3.72 17.84
C HIS A 306 11.19 4.94 17.25
N ASP A 307 11.90 6.08 17.13
CA ASP A 307 11.31 7.32 16.59
C ASP A 307 10.75 7.13 15.18
N GLN A 308 11.43 6.33 14.35
CA GLN A 308 10.94 6.02 13.02
C GLN A 308 9.86 4.93 13.04
N GLY A 309 9.91 4.00 13.98
CA GLY A 309 8.88 2.99 14.18
C GLY A 309 7.51 3.62 14.49
N VAL A 310 7.46 4.58 15.42
CA VAL A 310 6.20 5.27 15.76
C VAL A 310 5.68 6.15 14.62
N VAL A 311 6.56 6.75 13.83
CA VAL A 311 6.19 7.50 12.63
C VAL A 311 5.59 6.58 11.56
N ALA A 312 6.15 5.39 11.35
CA ALA A 312 5.65 4.41 10.40
C ALA A 312 4.22 3.93 10.74
N MET A 313 3.91 3.74 12.02
CA MET A 313 2.54 3.40 12.46
C MET A 313 1.51 4.44 12.00
N ILE A 314 1.84 5.71 12.09
CA ILE A 314 0.95 6.81 11.67
C ILE A 314 0.74 6.78 10.15
N GLY A 315 1.75 6.34 9.37
CA GLY A 315 1.58 6.11 7.92
C GLY A 315 0.46 5.11 7.63
N VAL A 316 0.47 3.94 8.26
CA VAL A 316 -0.59 2.92 8.12
C VAL A 316 -1.94 3.44 8.61
N PHE A 317 -1.97 4.21 9.71
CA PHE A 317 -3.19 4.83 10.19
C PHE A 317 -3.79 5.80 9.15
N ILE A 318 -2.98 6.69 8.58
CA ILE A 318 -3.42 7.64 7.55
C ILE A 318 -3.92 6.88 6.30
N ASP A 319 -3.16 5.89 5.83
CA ASP A 319 -3.52 5.11 4.65
C ASP A 319 -4.90 4.45 4.81
N THR A 320 -5.08 3.66 5.86
CA THR A 320 -6.25 2.78 5.97
C THR A 320 -7.42 3.44 6.71
N PHE A 321 -7.17 4.04 7.90
CA PHE A 321 -8.27 4.58 8.71
C PHE A 321 -8.74 5.95 8.24
N VAL A 322 -7.92 6.68 7.47
CA VAL A 322 -8.32 7.98 6.93
C VAL A 322 -8.66 7.86 5.44
N VAL A 323 -7.67 7.61 4.58
CA VAL A 323 -7.84 7.69 3.13
C VAL A 323 -8.74 6.58 2.57
N LEU A 324 -8.40 5.33 2.89
CA LEU A 324 -9.18 4.17 2.39
C LEU A 324 -10.60 4.16 2.97
N THR A 325 -10.74 4.47 4.27
CA THR A 325 -12.05 4.54 4.92
C THR A 325 -12.93 5.61 4.28
N LEU A 326 -12.39 6.80 4.01
CA LEU A 326 -13.14 7.84 3.33
C LEU A 326 -13.66 7.37 1.97
N ASN A 327 -12.80 6.74 1.15
CA ASN A 327 -13.22 6.18 -0.14
C ASN A 327 -14.32 5.12 0.00
N ALA A 328 -14.16 4.21 0.97
CA ALA A 328 -15.16 3.17 1.23
C ALA A 328 -16.51 3.77 1.68
N LEU A 329 -16.48 4.76 2.57
CA LEU A 329 -17.71 5.46 3.00
C LEU A 329 -18.38 6.18 1.84
N VAL A 330 -17.63 6.84 0.95
CA VAL A 330 -18.17 7.45 -0.26
C VAL A 330 -18.85 6.41 -1.14
N ILE A 331 -18.17 5.31 -1.47
CA ILE A 331 -18.72 4.24 -2.32
C ILE A 331 -19.99 3.65 -1.70
N ILE A 332 -19.96 3.27 -0.44
CA ILE A 332 -21.08 2.56 0.19
C ILE A 332 -22.27 3.51 0.41
N SER A 333 -22.03 4.77 0.84
CA SER A 333 -23.10 5.73 1.09
C SER A 333 -23.80 6.23 -0.18
N THR A 334 -23.13 6.11 -1.35
CA THR A 334 -23.72 6.53 -2.63
C THR A 334 -24.30 5.38 -3.42
N LEU A 335 -23.59 4.25 -3.50
CA LEU A 335 -23.95 3.16 -4.42
C LEU A 335 -24.77 2.03 -3.76
N TYR A 336 -24.59 1.78 -2.45
CA TYR A 336 -25.26 0.68 -1.71
C TYR A 336 -26.47 1.12 -0.90
N THR A 337 -26.76 2.41 -0.85
CA THR A 337 -27.93 2.96 -0.17
C THR A 337 -29.07 3.24 -1.15
N GLU A 338 -30.23 3.61 -0.63
CA GLU A 338 -31.44 3.89 -1.40
C GLU A 338 -31.18 4.83 -2.59
N GLY A 339 -31.62 4.42 -3.77
CA GLY A 339 -31.38 5.13 -5.05
C GLY A 339 -30.01 4.85 -5.68
N GLY A 340 -29.16 4.08 -5.05
CA GLY A 340 -27.86 3.67 -5.61
C GLY A 340 -27.96 2.40 -6.46
N PRO A 341 -27.10 2.25 -7.48
CA PRO A 341 -27.17 1.12 -8.43
C PRO A 341 -26.85 -0.24 -7.81
N LEU A 342 -26.28 -0.27 -6.61
CA LEU A 342 -25.92 -1.50 -5.88
C LEU A 342 -26.79 -1.75 -4.63
N HIS A 343 -27.88 -0.98 -4.46
CA HIS A 343 -28.74 -1.07 -3.28
C HIS A 343 -29.31 -2.48 -3.07
N GLU A 344 -29.70 -3.15 -4.15
CA GLU A 344 -30.29 -4.49 -4.11
C GLU A 344 -29.26 -5.62 -4.26
N CYS A 345 -27.99 -5.30 -4.53
CA CYS A 345 -26.96 -6.31 -4.78
C CYS A 345 -26.41 -6.99 -3.51
N GLY A 346 -26.85 -6.57 -2.32
CA GLY A 346 -26.44 -7.17 -1.05
C GLY A 346 -24.95 -7.05 -0.76
N ALA A 347 -24.36 -8.14 -0.25
CA ALA A 347 -22.97 -8.13 0.22
C ALA A 347 -21.93 -8.05 -0.90
N ALA A 348 -22.22 -8.59 -2.09
CA ALA A 348 -21.31 -8.60 -3.22
C ALA A 348 -22.05 -8.33 -4.52
N ALA A 349 -21.52 -7.44 -5.33
CA ALA A 349 -22.10 -6.99 -6.59
C ALA A 349 -21.48 -7.73 -7.78
N ALA A 350 -21.29 -9.03 -7.71
CA ALA A 350 -20.61 -9.84 -8.72
C ALA A 350 -21.27 -9.80 -10.13
N SER A 351 -22.53 -9.41 -10.20
CA SER A 351 -23.31 -9.33 -11.46
C SER A 351 -23.42 -7.92 -12.01
N THR A 352 -22.74 -6.92 -11.44
CA THR A 352 -22.81 -5.54 -11.91
C THR A 352 -21.95 -5.31 -13.16
N THR A 353 -22.34 -4.37 -13.98
CA THR A 353 -21.51 -3.84 -15.08
C THR A 353 -20.41 -2.88 -14.60
N LEU A 354 -20.44 -2.50 -13.29
CA LEU A 354 -19.44 -1.64 -12.68
C LEU A 354 -18.19 -2.44 -12.35
N GLY A 355 -17.06 -1.98 -12.86
CA GLY A 355 -15.75 -2.57 -12.57
C GLY A 355 -15.04 -1.89 -11.39
N LYS A 356 -14.00 -2.54 -10.86
CA LYS A 356 -13.17 -1.99 -9.78
C LYS A 356 -12.52 -0.63 -10.14
N ALA A 357 -12.26 -0.40 -11.43
CA ALA A 357 -11.59 0.82 -11.89
C ALA A 357 -12.49 2.06 -11.88
N ASN A 358 -13.78 1.91 -12.23
CA ASN A 358 -14.72 3.01 -12.36
C ASN A 358 -15.70 3.17 -11.17
N LEU A 359 -15.69 2.24 -10.21
CA LEU A 359 -16.63 2.27 -9.10
C LEU A 359 -16.53 3.57 -8.28
N ALA A 360 -15.31 4.01 -7.97
CA ALA A 360 -15.11 5.27 -7.25
C ALA A 360 -15.54 6.47 -8.11
N GLN A 361 -15.28 6.46 -9.43
CA GLN A 361 -15.72 7.50 -10.34
C GLN A 361 -17.25 7.64 -10.32
N THR A 362 -17.97 6.52 -10.43
CA THR A 362 -19.43 6.49 -10.32
C THR A 362 -19.91 7.00 -8.98
N ALA A 363 -19.26 6.60 -7.87
CA ALA A 363 -19.63 7.02 -6.53
C ALA A 363 -19.51 8.54 -6.32
N PHE A 364 -18.41 9.14 -6.73
CA PHE A 364 -18.23 10.60 -6.69
C PHE A 364 -19.17 11.31 -7.66
N GLY A 365 -19.48 10.68 -8.80
CA GLY A 365 -20.41 11.17 -9.80
C GLY A 365 -21.83 11.37 -9.27
N VAL A 366 -22.27 10.61 -8.28
CA VAL A 366 -23.60 10.78 -7.64
C VAL A 366 -23.80 12.19 -7.07
N VAL A 367 -22.72 12.81 -6.56
CA VAL A 367 -22.79 14.14 -5.92
C VAL A 367 -22.25 15.24 -6.84
N PHE A 368 -21.13 14.99 -7.52
CA PHE A 368 -20.49 16.00 -8.38
C PHE A 368 -21.06 16.07 -9.80
N GLY A 369 -21.90 15.09 -10.19
CA GLY A 369 -22.26 14.82 -11.57
C GLY A 369 -21.22 13.92 -12.25
N GLU A 370 -21.66 13.16 -13.25
CA GLU A 370 -20.86 12.09 -13.88
C GLU A 370 -19.51 12.61 -14.40
N THR A 371 -19.52 13.67 -15.19
CA THR A 371 -18.28 14.23 -15.77
C THR A 371 -17.31 14.74 -14.70
N ALA A 372 -17.80 15.54 -13.74
CA ALA A 372 -16.94 16.10 -12.71
C ALA A 372 -16.43 15.03 -11.72
N GLY A 373 -17.26 14.03 -11.40
CA GLY A 373 -16.85 12.88 -10.58
C GLY A 373 -15.77 12.04 -11.25
N ASN A 374 -15.92 11.75 -12.53
CA ASN A 374 -14.92 11.04 -13.33
C ASN A 374 -13.58 11.79 -13.35
N MET A 375 -13.62 13.11 -13.63
CA MET A 375 -12.42 13.96 -13.66
C MET A 375 -11.76 14.07 -12.30
N PHE A 376 -12.54 14.26 -11.23
CA PHE A 376 -12.02 14.36 -9.86
C PHE A 376 -11.25 13.09 -9.46
N VAL A 377 -11.87 11.92 -9.64
CA VAL A 377 -11.23 10.65 -9.27
C VAL A 377 -10.02 10.35 -10.17
N ALA A 378 -10.07 10.67 -11.47
CA ALA A 378 -8.94 10.49 -12.38
C ALA A 378 -7.73 11.34 -11.96
N VAL A 379 -7.95 12.60 -11.57
CA VAL A 379 -6.88 13.49 -11.06
C VAL A 379 -6.32 12.96 -9.72
N CYS A 380 -7.18 12.59 -8.78
CA CYS A 380 -6.74 12.00 -7.49
C CYS A 380 -5.94 10.72 -7.70
N LEU A 381 -6.45 9.81 -8.55
CA LEU A 381 -5.79 8.55 -8.85
C LEU A 381 -4.47 8.75 -9.59
N PHE A 382 -4.37 9.75 -10.46
CA PHE A 382 -3.11 10.12 -11.09
C PHE A 382 -2.05 10.43 -10.02
N PHE A 383 -2.34 11.32 -9.07
CA PHE A 383 -1.38 11.66 -8.01
C PHE A 383 -1.06 10.47 -7.10
N PHE A 384 -2.04 9.70 -6.70
CA PHE A 384 -1.88 8.52 -5.84
C PHE A 384 -1.02 7.46 -6.53
N ALA A 385 -1.40 7.03 -7.71
CA ALA A 385 -0.69 5.99 -8.43
C ALA A 385 0.69 6.45 -8.91
N PHE A 386 0.83 7.71 -9.32
CA PHE A 386 2.11 8.28 -9.70
C PHE A 386 3.10 8.31 -8.53
N SER A 387 2.65 8.77 -7.35
CA SER A 387 3.51 8.77 -6.16
C SER A 387 3.91 7.35 -5.76
N THR A 388 3.01 6.37 -5.92
CA THR A 388 3.30 4.96 -5.65
C THR A 388 4.34 4.39 -6.62
N ILE A 389 4.27 4.72 -7.91
CA ILE A 389 5.32 4.36 -8.89
C ILE A 389 6.67 4.86 -8.42
N LEU A 390 6.76 6.10 -7.90
CA LEU A 390 8.02 6.66 -7.41
C LEU A 390 8.56 5.87 -6.20
N GLY A 391 7.73 5.60 -5.20
CA GLY A 391 8.11 4.85 -4.01
C GLY A 391 8.53 3.41 -4.34
N TRP A 392 7.73 2.70 -5.12
CA TRP A 392 7.98 1.31 -5.48
C TRP A 392 9.21 1.15 -6.39
N ASN A 393 9.43 2.09 -7.31
CA ASN A 393 10.66 2.10 -8.10
C ASN A 393 11.90 2.25 -7.22
N LEU A 394 11.85 3.10 -6.17
CA LEU A 394 12.95 3.22 -5.21
C LEU A 394 13.23 1.88 -4.52
N PHE A 395 12.20 1.15 -4.09
CA PHE A 395 12.36 -0.14 -3.42
C PHE A 395 12.97 -1.19 -4.35
N GLY A 396 12.49 -1.29 -5.59
CA GLY A 396 13.09 -2.15 -6.61
C GLY A 396 14.56 -1.78 -6.88
N LYS A 397 14.87 -0.50 -7.02
CA LYS A 397 16.22 0.03 -7.25
C LYS A 397 17.20 -0.38 -6.15
N ILE A 398 16.80 -0.27 -4.87
CA ILE A 398 17.61 -0.67 -3.72
C ILE A 398 17.91 -2.17 -3.76
N ASN A 399 16.91 -3.00 -4.07
CA ASN A 399 17.06 -4.45 -4.12
C ASN A 399 17.86 -4.93 -5.34
N VAL A 400 17.71 -4.31 -6.50
CA VAL A 400 18.55 -4.60 -7.67
C VAL A 400 20.02 -4.20 -7.42
N ALA A 401 20.24 -3.08 -6.74
CA ALA A 401 21.59 -2.69 -6.33
C ALA A 401 22.20 -3.67 -5.31
N TYR A 402 21.38 -4.25 -4.43
CA TYR A 402 21.81 -5.31 -3.51
C TYR A 402 22.21 -6.60 -4.24
N LEU A 403 21.41 -7.05 -5.21
CA LEU A 403 21.64 -8.30 -5.95
C LEU A 403 22.82 -8.22 -6.94
N PHE A 404 22.88 -7.13 -7.71
CA PHE A 404 23.74 -7.01 -8.90
C PHE A 404 24.70 -5.82 -8.86
N GLY A 405 24.68 -5.03 -7.76
CA GLY A 405 25.53 -3.87 -7.58
C GLY A 405 25.00 -2.59 -8.23
N LYS A 406 25.65 -1.46 -7.93
CA LYS A 406 25.18 -0.10 -8.33
C LYS A 406 25.05 0.09 -9.85
N LYS A 407 25.87 -0.60 -10.66
CA LYS A 407 25.83 -0.46 -12.13
C LYS A 407 24.56 -1.02 -12.78
N SER A 408 23.94 -2.04 -12.19
CA SER A 408 22.70 -2.66 -12.70
C SER A 408 21.47 -1.75 -12.58
N VAL A 409 21.55 -0.73 -11.75
CA VAL A 409 20.45 0.21 -11.52
C VAL A 409 20.00 0.94 -12.79
N ILE A 410 20.91 1.21 -13.72
CA ILE A 410 20.57 1.86 -14.99
C ILE A 410 19.70 0.94 -15.84
N VAL A 411 20.11 -0.32 -15.96
CA VAL A 411 19.33 -1.34 -16.71
C VAL A 411 17.95 -1.53 -16.08
N TYR A 412 17.89 -1.66 -14.76
CA TYR A 412 16.63 -1.72 -14.02
C TYR A 412 15.75 -0.51 -14.31
N THR A 413 16.29 0.71 -14.28
CA THR A 413 15.52 1.93 -14.51
C THR A 413 14.90 1.95 -15.91
N ILE A 414 15.66 1.55 -16.94
CA ILE A 414 15.17 1.47 -18.32
C ILE A 414 14.04 0.43 -18.41
N LEU A 415 14.25 -0.75 -17.85
CA LEU A 415 13.21 -1.80 -17.83
C LEU A 415 11.96 -1.35 -17.08
N ALA A 416 12.10 -0.71 -15.90
CA ALA A 416 10.96 -0.19 -15.16
C ALA A 416 10.14 0.83 -15.96
N LEU A 417 10.80 1.73 -16.71
CA LEU A 417 10.11 2.68 -17.59
C LEU A 417 9.34 1.97 -18.73
N ILE A 418 9.93 0.91 -19.30
CA ILE A 418 9.24 0.09 -20.30
C ILE A 418 8.01 -0.58 -19.69
N PHE A 419 8.13 -1.16 -18.49
CA PHE A 419 6.99 -1.80 -17.78
C PHE A 419 5.90 -0.77 -17.44
N ILE A 420 6.25 0.44 -17.00
CA ILE A 420 5.30 1.53 -16.76
C ILE A 420 4.53 1.87 -18.05
N PHE A 421 5.22 1.96 -19.19
CA PHE A 421 4.57 2.20 -20.48
C PHE A 421 3.63 1.06 -20.89
N LEU A 422 4.12 -0.16 -20.87
CA LEU A 422 3.33 -1.34 -21.22
C LEU A 422 2.11 -1.52 -20.31
N GLY A 423 2.25 -1.20 -19.03
CA GLY A 423 1.16 -1.26 -18.05
C GLY A 423 -0.05 -0.43 -18.45
N THR A 424 0.13 0.74 -19.09
CA THR A 424 -1.01 1.57 -19.52
C THR A 424 -1.86 0.93 -20.62
N MET A 425 -1.33 -0.06 -21.34
CA MET A 425 -1.97 -0.67 -22.53
C MET A 425 -2.37 -2.14 -22.33
N MET A 426 -1.90 -2.79 -21.25
CA MET A 426 -2.17 -4.21 -21.02
C MET A 426 -3.50 -4.45 -20.32
N ALA A 427 -4.04 -5.67 -20.47
CA ALA A 427 -5.21 -6.11 -19.74
C ALA A 427 -4.96 -6.11 -18.21
N ASN A 428 -5.93 -5.63 -17.47
CA ASN A 428 -5.79 -5.32 -16.04
C ASN A 428 -5.60 -6.58 -15.17
N ASP A 429 -6.28 -7.68 -15.47
CA ASP A 429 -6.42 -8.78 -14.52
C ASP A 429 -5.15 -9.61 -14.33
N LEU A 430 -4.44 -9.97 -15.40
CA LEU A 430 -3.17 -10.71 -15.28
C LEU A 430 -2.11 -9.88 -14.55
N VAL A 431 -2.01 -8.59 -14.83
CA VAL A 431 -1.03 -7.70 -14.18
C VAL A 431 -1.29 -7.60 -12.68
N TRP A 432 -2.56 -7.49 -12.27
CA TRP A 432 -2.95 -7.53 -10.86
C TRP A 432 -2.60 -8.85 -10.19
N GLU A 433 -2.91 -9.98 -10.83
CA GLU A 433 -2.63 -11.30 -10.26
C GLU A 433 -1.12 -11.59 -10.15
N LEU A 434 -0.31 -11.16 -11.12
CA LEU A 434 1.15 -11.27 -11.03
C LEU A 434 1.72 -10.40 -9.91
N SER A 435 1.26 -9.16 -9.79
CA SER A 435 1.66 -8.27 -8.70
C SER A 435 1.32 -8.89 -7.34
N ASP A 436 0.09 -9.40 -7.18
CA ASP A 436 -0.38 -10.04 -5.96
C ASP A 436 0.46 -11.30 -5.62
N MET A 437 0.80 -12.12 -6.61
CA MET A 437 1.60 -13.33 -6.41
C MET A 437 2.98 -13.01 -5.83
N PHE A 438 3.69 -12.07 -6.42
CA PHE A 438 5.02 -11.70 -5.95
C PHE A 438 4.97 -10.92 -4.62
N ASN A 439 3.92 -10.13 -4.39
CA ASN A 439 3.65 -9.51 -3.08
C ASN A 439 3.47 -10.57 -2.00
N ASN A 440 2.67 -11.61 -2.25
CA ASN A 440 2.47 -12.70 -1.30
C ASN A 440 3.78 -13.45 -1.02
N LEU A 441 4.60 -13.68 -2.04
CA LEU A 441 5.88 -14.38 -1.91
C LEU A 441 6.89 -13.59 -1.08
N MET A 442 6.97 -12.27 -1.24
CA MET A 442 7.93 -11.47 -0.47
C MET A 442 7.57 -11.33 1.01
N VAL A 443 6.29 -11.48 1.38
CA VAL A 443 5.85 -11.48 2.79
C VAL A 443 6.50 -12.62 3.58
N ILE A 444 6.68 -13.79 2.98
CA ILE A 444 7.17 -14.99 3.67
C ILE A 444 8.55 -14.78 4.31
N PRO A 445 9.62 -14.45 3.57
CA PRO A 445 10.93 -14.22 4.17
C PRO A 445 10.96 -13.03 5.13
N ASN A 446 10.15 -12.01 4.87
CA ASN A 446 10.02 -10.86 5.76
C ASN A 446 9.46 -11.26 7.12
N VAL A 447 8.33 -11.95 7.16
CA VAL A 447 7.68 -12.39 8.41
C VAL A 447 8.57 -13.36 9.20
N ILE A 448 9.27 -14.27 8.53
CA ILE A 448 10.24 -15.18 9.18
C ILE A 448 11.33 -14.38 9.91
N ALA A 449 11.89 -13.35 9.27
CA ALA A 449 12.90 -12.50 9.90
C ALA A 449 12.33 -11.64 11.04
N LEU A 450 11.11 -11.14 10.89
CA LEU A 450 10.42 -10.40 11.94
C LEU A 450 10.24 -11.26 13.21
N PHE A 451 9.80 -12.51 13.09
CA PHE A 451 9.69 -13.41 14.23
C PHE A 451 11.05 -13.65 14.90
N ALA A 452 12.10 -13.88 14.11
CA ALA A 452 13.44 -14.13 14.64
C ALA A 452 14.04 -12.94 15.41
N LEU A 453 13.69 -11.71 14.99
CA LEU A 453 14.21 -10.47 15.58
C LEU A 453 13.28 -9.81 16.60
N THR A 454 12.26 -10.53 17.08
CA THR A 454 11.27 -10.00 18.04
C THR A 454 11.91 -9.32 19.25
N ASN A 455 12.93 -9.95 19.87
CA ASN A 455 13.57 -9.42 21.08
C ASN A 455 14.26 -8.07 20.83
N LEU A 456 14.81 -7.87 19.62
CA LEU A 456 15.43 -6.60 19.24
C LEU A 456 14.39 -5.47 19.15
N VAL A 457 13.23 -5.77 18.57
CA VAL A 457 12.12 -4.81 18.47
C VAL A 457 11.56 -4.47 19.87
N VAL A 458 11.33 -5.48 20.70
CA VAL A 458 10.83 -5.30 22.08
C VAL A 458 11.76 -4.43 22.90
N LYS A 459 13.09 -4.60 22.77
CA LYS A 459 14.08 -3.75 23.43
C LYS A 459 13.88 -2.28 23.10
N HIS A 460 13.60 -1.94 21.85
CA HIS A 460 13.33 -0.56 21.44
C HIS A 460 11.96 -0.06 21.92
N ALA A 461 10.94 -0.93 21.95
CA ALA A 461 9.58 -0.57 22.37
C ALA A 461 9.47 -0.32 23.90
N ASP A 462 10.30 -0.98 24.70
CA ASP A 462 10.24 -0.99 26.17
C ASP A 462 11.39 -0.19 26.84
N ASP A 463 12.17 0.59 26.07
CA ASP A 463 13.27 1.39 26.62
C ASP A 463 12.75 2.39 27.67
N PRO A 464 13.15 2.25 28.95
CA PRO A 464 12.64 3.09 30.05
C PRO A 464 12.98 4.57 29.91
N SER A 465 14.05 4.92 29.19
CA SER A 465 14.47 6.32 28.97
C SER A 465 13.46 7.16 28.19
N ARG A 466 12.45 6.51 27.59
CA ARG A 466 11.45 7.11 26.70
C ARG A 466 10.03 7.13 27.25
N ILE A 467 9.81 6.53 28.43
CA ILE A 467 8.49 6.59 29.09
C ILE A 467 8.43 7.93 29.82
N PRO A 468 7.52 8.87 29.42
CA PRO A 468 7.37 10.13 30.14
C PRO A 468 7.08 9.86 31.63
N GLY A 469 7.94 10.33 32.52
CA GLY A 469 7.77 10.21 33.98
C GLY A 469 8.51 9.04 34.67
N LYS A 470 9.27 8.21 33.93
CA LYS A 470 10.23 7.28 34.52
C LYS A 470 11.66 7.73 34.19
N LYS A 471 12.17 8.67 34.95
CA LYS A 471 13.62 8.92 35.12
C LYS A 471 14.08 8.22 36.36
#